data_c0fc3437ab94c165f30c5eaa646d82ae
#
_entry.id   c0fc3437ab94c165f30c5eaa646d82ae
#
_cell.length_a   1.000
_cell.length_b   1.000
_cell.length_c   1.000
_cell.angle_alpha   90.00
_cell.angle_beta   90.00
_cell.angle_gamma   90.00
#
_symmetry.space_group_name_H-M   'P 1'
#
loop_
_entity.id
_entity.type
_entity.pdbx_description
1 polymer ?
#
loop_
_entity_poly.entity_id
_entity_poly.type
_entity_poly.pdbx_seq_one_letter_code
_entity_poly.pdbx_strand_id
1 'polypeptide(L)'
;EANPDIVNLGWANVKSTYGTLPEHINVYKSPETLEGKKAIAYIAVGDMSKAAFGVLGEKTGLKKPKEFYEENNSTIVINGGFFYEGSLSLIWRNGEMVCKNNDVTAEDWTNGPFWYPVLAAFCEMNDGSFKSMWTYTTLSNVTYWYSEPSPVKSETTPNENFPSTGTVLNAKTGIGGGPVLLLDGNIKNTYEEEIL
;
A
#
# COMPACT_ATOMS: atom_id res chain seq x y z
N GLU A 1 23.77 -0.19 11.78
CA GLU A 1 23.54 0.33 13.14
C GLU A 1 22.03 0.50 13.39
N ALA A 2 21.65 0.47 14.69
CA ALA A 2 20.24 0.72 15.05
C ALA A 2 19.87 2.18 14.80
N ASN A 3 18.62 2.42 14.34
CA ASN A 3 18.13 3.77 14.20
C ASN A 3 17.85 4.37 15.60
N PRO A 4 18.55 5.44 16.01
CA PRO A 4 18.42 5.99 17.35
C PRO A 4 17.03 6.57 17.63
N ASP A 5 16.37 7.13 16.65
CA ASP A 5 15.04 7.74 16.84
C ASP A 5 13.99 6.68 17.19
N ILE A 6 14.05 5.52 16.55
CA ILE A 6 13.14 4.40 16.84
C ILE A 6 13.43 3.83 18.23
N VAL A 7 14.70 3.69 18.61
CA VAL A 7 15.10 3.19 19.93
C VAL A 7 14.67 4.18 21.04
N ASN A 8 14.82 5.48 20.81
CA ASN A 8 14.42 6.52 21.77
C ASN A 8 12.89 6.52 22.02
N LEU A 9 12.09 6.01 21.09
CA LEU A 9 10.66 5.78 21.29
C LEU A 9 10.35 4.49 22.09
N GLY A 10 11.36 3.80 22.62
CA GLY A 10 11.21 2.60 23.42
C GLY A 10 11.06 1.30 22.61
N TRP A 11 11.29 1.36 21.29
CA TRP A 11 11.27 0.15 20.45
C TRP A 11 12.59 -0.63 20.60
N ALA A 12 12.48 -1.94 20.71
CA ALA A 12 13.65 -2.83 20.82
C ALA A 12 14.08 -3.31 19.43
N ASN A 13 15.38 -3.20 19.12
CA ASN A 13 15.94 -3.88 17.96
C ASN A 13 15.94 -5.38 18.20
N VAL A 14 15.18 -6.12 17.42
CA VAL A 14 15.01 -7.58 17.52
C VAL A 14 15.56 -8.33 16.31
N LYS A 15 16.42 -7.69 15.52
CA LYS A 15 17.03 -8.25 14.31
C LYS A 15 17.57 -9.67 14.53
N SER A 16 18.27 -9.90 15.64
CA SER A 16 18.89 -11.17 15.95
C SER A 16 17.93 -12.35 16.14
N THR A 17 16.63 -12.07 16.35
CA THR A 17 15.60 -13.12 16.50
C THR A 17 15.10 -13.65 15.15
N TYR A 18 15.47 -13.01 14.04
CA TYR A 18 15.05 -13.36 12.69
C TYR A 18 16.15 -14.04 11.86
N GLY A 19 17.12 -14.67 12.51
CA GLY A 19 18.23 -15.31 11.82
C GLY A 19 19.23 -14.29 11.25
N THR A 20 19.83 -14.61 10.12
CA THR A 20 20.86 -13.76 9.50
C THR A 20 20.21 -12.81 8.49
N LEU A 21 19.87 -11.61 8.93
CA LEU A 21 19.45 -10.54 8.04
C LEU A 21 20.65 -9.72 7.55
N PRO A 22 20.60 -9.15 6.32
CA PRO A 22 21.63 -8.25 5.83
C PRO A 22 21.92 -7.10 6.81
N GLU A 23 23.15 -6.61 6.82
CA GLU A 23 23.57 -5.56 7.76
C GLU A 23 22.73 -4.29 7.66
N HIS A 24 22.33 -3.93 6.45
CA HIS A 24 21.53 -2.74 6.14
C HIS A 24 20.04 -2.84 6.48
N ILE A 25 19.59 -3.98 7.04
CA ILE A 25 18.20 -4.19 7.47
C ILE A 25 18.16 -4.35 8.98
N ASN A 26 17.24 -3.66 9.63
CA ASN A 26 16.93 -3.80 11.05
C ASN A 26 15.44 -4.10 11.24
N VAL A 27 15.12 -4.83 12.30
CA VAL A 27 13.74 -5.11 12.70
C VAL A 27 13.56 -4.64 14.13
N TYR A 28 12.50 -3.87 14.37
CA TYR A 28 12.16 -3.34 15.68
C TYR A 28 10.80 -3.87 16.12
N LYS A 29 10.68 -4.14 17.42
CA LYS A 29 9.44 -4.50 18.08
C LYS A 29 9.02 -3.36 19.01
N SER A 30 7.75 -3.01 18.98
CA SER A 30 7.18 -1.99 19.86
C SER A 30 7.24 -2.39 21.33
N PRO A 31 7.08 -1.42 22.27
CA PRO A 31 6.65 -1.70 23.63
C PRO A 31 5.35 -2.52 23.65
N GLU A 32 5.02 -3.10 24.81
CA GLU A 32 3.79 -3.89 24.98
C GLU A 32 2.51 -3.06 24.89
N THR A 33 2.65 -1.74 25.06
CA THR A 33 1.53 -0.80 24.92
C THR A 33 1.94 0.34 23.98
N LEU A 34 1.06 0.70 23.06
CA LEU A 34 1.15 1.87 22.20
C LEU A 34 -0.02 2.80 22.54
N GLU A 35 0.26 4.07 22.85
CA GLU A 35 -0.75 5.05 23.26
C GLU A 35 -1.68 4.54 24.37
N GLY A 36 -1.11 3.82 25.36
CA GLY A 36 -1.85 3.23 26.47
C GLY A 36 -2.73 2.02 26.13
N LYS A 37 -2.73 1.57 24.87
CA LYS A 37 -3.46 0.39 24.41
C LYS A 37 -2.51 -0.79 24.25
N LYS A 38 -2.92 -1.97 24.72
CA LYS A 38 -2.15 -3.20 24.53
C LYS A 38 -2.09 -3.52 23.02
N ALA A 39 -0.92 -3.40 22.45
CA ALA A 39 -0.65 -3.67 21.03
C ALA A 39 0.81 -4.08 20.86
N ILE A 40 1.07 -4.91 19.85
CA ILE A 40 2.43 -5.26 19.43
C ILE A 40 2.54 -4.95 17.95
N ALA A 41 3.55 -4.15 17.60
CA ALA A 41 3.87 -3.82 16.22
C ALA A 41 5.34 -4.14 15.93
N TYR A 42 5.63 -4.41 14.68
CA TYR A 42 6.98 -4.60 14.17
C TYR A 42 7.24 -3.63 13.02
N ILE A 43 8.44 -3.08 12.96
CA ILE A 43 8.90 -2.22 11.87
C ILE A 43 10.17 -2.81 11.30
N ALA A 44 10.20 -3.06 9.99
CA ALA A 44 11.43 -3.37 9.27
C ALA A 44 11.95 -2.09 8.61
N VAL A 45 13.21 -1.78 8.82
CA VAL A 45 13.89 -0.60 8.27
C VAL A 45 15.08 -1.06 7.46
N GLY A 46 15.14 -0.66 6.19
CA GLY A 46 16.23 -1.00 5.28
C GLY A 46 16.77 0.23 4.56
N ASP A 47 18.06 0.20 4.25
CA ASP A 47 18.71 1.18 3.38
C ASP A 47 18.38 0.84 1.93
N MET A 48 17.53 1.65 1.29
CA MET A 48 17.07 1.44 -0.08
C MET A 48 18.17 1.59 -1.15
N SER A 49 19.34 2.11 -0.79
CA SER A 49 20.50 2.05 -1.69
C SER A 49 21.10 0.65 -1.82
N LYS A 50 20.76 -0.25 -0.89
CA LYS A 50 21.25 -1.63 -0.78
C LYS A 50 20.14 -2.69 -0.81
N ALA A 51 18.89 -2.26 -0.87
CA ALA A 51 17.71 -3.11 -0.91
C ALA A 51 16.84 -2.73 -2.11
N ALA A 52 15.96 -3.63 -2.52
CA ALA A 52 14.95 -3.38 -3.52
C ALA A 52 13.56 -3.55 -2.90
N PHE A 53 12.68 -2.62 -3.22
CA PHE A 53 11.26 -2.76 -2.97
C PHE A 53 10.62 -3.56 -4.10
N GLY A 54 9.74 -4.49 -3.76
CA GLY A 54 8.99 -5.24 -4.74
C GLY A 54 7.60 -5.58 -4.24
N VAL A 55 6.64 -5.57 -5.15
CA VAL A 55 5.28 -6.02 -4.89
C VAL A 55 5.08 -7.37 -5.52
N LEU A 56 4.67 -8.33 -4.72
CA LEU A 56 4.34 -9.68 -5.14
C LEU A 56 2.84 -9.88 -4.99
N GLY A 57 2.23 -10.52 -5.96
CA GLY A 57 0.81 -10.77 -5.90
C GLY A 57 0.31 -11.56 -7.10
N GLU A 58 -0.84 -12.17 -6.90
CA GLU A 58 -1.56 -12.93 -7.91
C GLU A 58 -2.89 -12.24 -8.21
N LYS A 59 -3.33 -12.29 -9.45
CA LYS A 59 -4.64 -11.77 -9.86
C LYS A 59 -5.77 -12.54 -9.18
N THR A 60 -5.59 -13.84 -9.04
CA THR A 60 -6.56 -14.77 -8.47
C THR A 60 -5.89 -15.75 -7.51
N GLY A 61 -6.64 -16.19 -6.51
CA GLY A 61 -6.13 -17.08 -5.48
C GLY A 61 -5.37 -16.35 -4.38
N LEU A 62 -5.03 -17.09 -3.35
CA LEU A 62 -4.34 -16.59 -2.17
C LEU A 62 -3.07 -17.40 -1.93
N LYS A 63 -2.01 -16.70 -1.58
CA LYS A 63 -0.76 -17.29 -1.11
C LYS A 63 -0.40 -16.71 0.26
N LYS A 64 0.20 -17.53 1.10
CA LYS A 64 0.75 -17.05 2.38
C LYS A 64 2.02 -16.25 2.15
N PRO A 65 2.36 -15.27 3.01
CA PRO A 65 3.62 -14.54 2.92
C PRO A 65 4.85 -15.46 2.84
N LYS A 66 4.81 -16.60 3.53
CA LYS A 66 5.89 -17.60 3.47
C LYS A 66 6.10 -18.17 2.07
N GLU A 67 5.04 -18.43 1.32
CA GLU A 67 5.13 -18.95 -0.04
C GLU A 67 5.78 -17.93 -0.98
N PHE A 68 5.37 -16.66 -0.89
CA PHE A 68 6.03 -15.57 -1.60
C PHE A 68 7.50 -15.40 -1.22
N TYR A 69 7.83 -15.54 0.06
CA TYR A 69 9.19 -15.49 0.57
C TYR A 69 10.07 -16.57 -0.08
N GLU A 70 9.60 -17.81 -0.09
CA GLU A 70 10.33 -18.97 -0.62
C GLU A 70 10.47 -18.92 -2.14
N GLU A 71 9.40 -18.56 -2.86
CA GLU A 71 9.39 -18.51 -4.33
C GLU A 71 10.26 -17.37 -4.90
N ASN A 72 10.38 -16.25 -4.18
CA ASN A 72 11.05 -15.06 -4.70
C ASN A 72 12.40 -14.77 -4.03
N ASN A 73 12.84 -15.64 -3.12
CA ASN A 73 14.07 -15.43 -2.36
C ASN A 73 14.13 -14.04 -1.71
N SER A 74 13.00 -13.59 -1.18
CA SER A 74 12.88 -12.27 -0.58
C SER A 74 13.56 -12.23 0.79
N THR A 75 14.06 -11.09 1.21
CA THR A 75 14.66 -10.94 2.55
C THR A 75 13.59 -10.76 3.62
N ILE A 76 12.57 -9.95 3.33
CA ILE A 76 11.41 -9.70 4.19
C ILE A 76 10.16 -9.68 3.31
N VAL A 77 9.10 -10.32 3.78
CA VAL A 77 7.77 -10.27 3.16
C VAL A 77 6.75 -9.91 4.23
N ILE A 78 5.90 -8.94 3.92
CA ILE A 78 4.74 -8.59 4.71
C ILE A 78 3.48 -8.72 3.84
N ASN A 79 2.31 -8.84 4.45
CA ASN A 79 1.07 -8.76 3.70
C ASN A 79 0.86 -7.35 3.15
N GLY A 80 0.17 -7.29 2.02
CA GLY A 80 -0.11 -6.07 1.28
C GLY A 80 -1.51 -5.51 1.52
N GLY A 81 -2.16 -5.05 0.45
CA GLY A 81 -3.48 -4.45 0.47
C GLY A 81 -4.62 -5.44 0.75
N PHE A 82 -5.85 -4.96 0.58
CA PHE A 82 -7.06 -5.76 0.83
C PHE A 82 -7.19 -6.94 -0.14
N PHE A 83 -7.76 -8.05 0.35
CA PHE A 83 -7.99 -9.25 -0.45
C PHE A 83 -9.21 -10.04 0.02
N TYR A 84 -9.88 -10.66 -0.92
CA TYR A 84 -10.91 -11.67 -0.70
C TYR A 84 -10.95 -12.56 -1.95
N GLU A 85 -10.61 -13.83 -1.82
CA GLU A 85 -10.45 -14.77 -2.96
C GLU A 85 -9.46 -14.31 -4.06
N GLY A 86 -8.73 -13.23 -3.81
CA GLY A 86 -7.80 -12.55 -4.69
C GLY A 86 -7.55 -11.13 -4.20
N SER A 87 -6.71 -10.36 -4.87
CA SER A 87 -6.46 -8.97 -4.49
C SER A 87 -7.66 -8.09 -4.84
N LEU A 88 -8.06 -7.24 -3.88
CA LEU A 88 -9.03 -6.16 -4.07
C LEU A 88 -8.36 -4.80 -4.25
N SER A 89 -7.03 -4.77 -4.16
CA SER A 89 -6.22 -3.57 -4.23
C SER A 89 -5.28 -3.63 -5.42
N LEU A 90 -4.81 -2.46 -5.85
CA LEU A 90 -3.83 -2.35 -6.93
C LEU A 90 -2.61 -3.24 -6.66
N ILE A 91 -2.24 -4.04 -7.66
CA ILE A 91 -0.95 -4.70 -7.75
C ILE A 91 -0.34 -4.26 -9.08
N TRP A 92 0.76 -3.51 -8.98
CA TRP A 92 1.56 -3.06 -10.11
C TRP A 92 2.94 -3.69 -10.01
N ARG A 93 3.34 -4.45 -11.02
CA ARG A 93 4.58 -5.23 -10.98
C ARG A 93 5.28 -5.18 -12.33
N ASN A 94 6.58 -4.89 -12.32
CA ASN A 94 7.40 -4.83 -13.51
C ASN A 94 6.85 -3.88 -14.61
N GLY A 95 6.27 -2.76 -14.20
CA GLY A 95 5.69 -1.79 -15.12
C GLY A 95 4.28 -2.12 -15.62
N GLU A 96 3.66 -3.18 -15.11
CA GLU A 96 2.35 -3.65 -15.58
C GLU A 96 1.36 -3.83 -14.42
N MET A 97 0.08 -3.63 -14.72
CA MET A 97 -1.00 -3.88 -13.79
C MET A 97 -1.34 -5.37 -13.72
N VAL A 98 -1.13 -5.98 -12.56
CA VAL A 98 -1.54 -7.36 -12.26
C VAL A 98 -2.99 -7.40 -11.77
N CYS A 99 -3.34 -6.47 -10.88
CA CYS A 99 -4.69 -6.31 -10.35
C CYS A 99 -5.00 -4.82 -10.17
N LYS A 100 -6.24 -4.42 -10.46
CA LYS A 100 -6.73 -3.07 -10.18
C LYS A 100 -7.37 -2.98 -8.81
N ASN A 101 -7.52 -1.76 -8.29
CA ASN A 101 -8.38 -1.51 -7.13
C ASN A 101 -9.84 -1.87 -7.47
N ASN A 102 -10.63 -2.16 -6.44
CA ASN A 102 -12.07 -2.04 -6.58
C ASN A 102 -12.40 -0.63 -7.07
N ASP A 103 -13.01 -0.54 -8.23
CA ASP A 103 -13.29 0.70 -8.93
C ASP A 103 -14.70 1.24 -8.69
N VAL A 104 -15.51 0.48 -7.97
CA VAL A 104 -16.89 0.87 -7.62
C VAL A 104 -17.27 0.32 -6.25
N THR A 105 -18.06 1.07 -5.52
CA THR A 105 -18.74 0.63 -4.30
C THR A 105 -20.17 1.16 -4.27
N ALA A 106 -21.03 0.58 -3.44
CA ALA A 106 -22.42 0.99 -3.29
C ALA A 106 -22.95 0.62 -1.90
N GLU A 107 -23.90 1.39 -1.38
CA GLU A 107 -24.65 1.01 -0.19
C GLU A 107 -25.63 -0.14 -0.50
N ASP A 108 -26.25 -0.10 -1.67
CA ASP A 108 -27.11 -1.16 -2.21
C ASP A 108 -26.64 -1.51 -3.63
N TRP A 109 -26.05 -2.67 -3.80
CA TRP A 109 -25.54 -3.15 -5.08
C TRP A 109 -26.64 -3.41 -6.14
N THR A 110 -27.90 -3.42 -5.75
CA THR A 110 -29.03 -3.59 -6.67
C THR A 110 -29.52 -2.25 -7.21
N ASN A 111 -29.55 -1.23 -6.34
CA ASN A 111 -30.21 0.05 -6.64
C ASN A 111 -29.27 1.25 -6.59
N GLY A 112 -28.03 1.10 -6.10
CA GLY A 112 -27.10 2.20 -5.86
C GLY A 112 -27.48 3.04 -4.63
N PRO A 113 -26.97 4.24 -4.47
CA PRO A 113 -26.05 4.92 -5.41
C PRO A 113 -24.69 4.22 -5.50
N PHE A 114 -24.04 4.38 -6.65
CA PHE A 114 -22.71 3.83 -6.89
C PHE A 114 -21.66 4.95 -6.77
N TRP A 115 -20.54 4.63 -6.15
CA TRP A 115 -19.37 5.51 -6.04
C TRP A 115 -18.16 4.88 -6.69
N TYR A 116 -17.30 5.70 -7.22
CA TYR A 116 -16.08 5.32 -7.93
C TYR A 116 -14.87 5.96 -7.23
N PRO A 117 -14.46 5.45 -6.07
CA PRO A 117 -13.40 6.06 -5.29
C PRO A 117 -12.05 5.97 -5.98
N VAL A 118 -11.21 6.97 -5.79
CA VAL A 118 -9.78 6.82 -5.99
C VAL A 118 -9.18 6.25 -4.71
N LEU A 119 -8.46 5.16 -4.80
CA LEU A 119 -7.93 4.43 -3.64
C LEU A 119 -6.42 4.61 -3.52
N ALA A 120 -5.93 4.68 -2.29
CA ALA A 120 -4.53 4.88 -1.99
C ALA A 120 -3.65 3.79 -2.60
N ALA A 121 -2.47 4.19 -3.04
CA ALA A 121 -1.39 3.31 -3.46
C ALA A 121 -0.03 3.88 -3.06
N PHE A 122 0.93 2.99 -2.86
CA PHE A 122 2.34 3.32 -2.68
C PHE A 122 3.14 2.71 -3.83
N CYS A 123 3.89 3.52 -4.55
CA CYS A 123 4.58 3.12 -5.76
C CYS A 123 6.06 3.52 -5.76
N GLU A 124 6.91 2.65 -6.31
CA GLU A 124 8.22 3.01 -6.83
C GLU A 124 8.03 3.43 -8.30
N MET A 125 8.37 4.66 -8.60
CA MET A 125 8.28 5.21 -9.95
C MET A 125 9.49 4.77 -10.79
N ASN A 126 9.41 4.94 -12.12
CA ASN A 126 10.50 4.55 -13.01
C ASN A 126 11.79 5.39 -12.87
N ASP A 127 11.69 6.55 -12.24
CA ASP A 127 12.84 7.38 -11.86
C ASP A 127 13.49 6.98 -10.52
N GLY A 128 12.96 5.93 -9.87
CA GLY A 128 13.41 5.44 -8.56
C GLY A 128 12.84 6.19 -7.36
N SER A 129 12.01 7.21 -7.57
CA SER A 129 11.32 7.89 -6.47
C SER A 129 10.18 7.03 -5.92
N PHE A 130 9.84 7.24 -4.65
CA PHE A 130 8.69 6.62 -4.01
C PHE A 130 7.59 7.64 -3.78
N LYS A 131 6.35 7.24 -4.04
CA LYS A 131 5.18 8.13 -3.88
C LYS A 131 4.00 7.40 -3.25
N SER A 132 3.37 8.06 -2.28
CA SER A 132 1.98 7.79 -1.90
C SER A 132 1.08 8.62 -2.81
N MET A 133 0.02 8.00 -3.33
CA MET A 133 -0.89 8.60 -4.29
C MET A 133 -2.26 7.93 -4.21
N TRP A 134 -3.23 8.43 -4.94
CA TRP A 134 -4.52 7.77 -5.13
C TRP A 134 -4.65 7.34 -6.58
N THR A 135 -5.24 6.18 -6.81
CA THR A 135 -5.33 5.58 -8.14
C THR A 135 -6.75 5.18 -8.48
N TYR A 136 -7.07 5.29 -9.75
CA TYR A 136 -8.30 4.79 -10.35
C TYR A 136 -7.99 4.11 -11.68
N THR A 137 -8.59 2.96 -11.93
CA THR A 137 -8.43 2.24 -13.21
C THR A 137 -9.75 2.28 -13.97
N THR A 138 -9.72 2.82 -15.17
CA THR A 138 -10.89 2.92 -16.05
C THR A 138 -11.32 1.57 -16.61
N LEU A 139 -12.49 1.50 -17.21
CA LEU A 139 -12.97 0.29 -17.89
C LEU A 139 -12.07 -0.15 -19.05
N SER A 140 -11.33 0.79 -19.64
CA SER A 140 -10.32 0.51 -20.68
C SER A 140 -8.98 0.02 -20.11
N ASN A 141 -8.91 -0.29 -18.80
CA ASN A 141 -7.71 -0.73 -18.09
C ASN A 141 -6.55 0.28 -18.09
N VAL A 142 -6.85 1.56 -18.18
CA VAL A 142 -5.85 2.61 -17.97
C VAL A 142 -5.92 3.05 -16.52
N THR A 143 -4.80 2.96 -15.82
CA THR A 143 -4.69 3.42 -14.42
C THR A 143 -4.17 4.85 -14.41
N TYR A 144 -4.89 5.71 -13.70
CA TYR A 144 -4.51 7.10 -13.45
C TYR A 144 -4.15 7.28 -11.98
N TRP A 145 -3.31 8.25 -11.70
CA TRP A 145 -2.97 8.63 -10.32
C TRP A 145 -3.21 10.11 -10.06
N TYR A 146 -3.40 10.43 -8.81
CA TYR A 146 -3.77 11.74 -8.25
C TYR A 146 -2.96 12.04 -7.02
N SER A 147 -2.70 13.32 -6.79
CA SER A 147 -2.05 13.83 -5.57
C SER A 147 -3.01 13.98 -4.38
N GLU A 148 -4.31 13.94 -4.63
CA GLU A 148 -5.36 14.08 -3.61
C GLU A 148 -6.42 13.00 -3.80
N PRO A 149 -7.11 12.56 -2.73
CA PRO A 149 -8.24 11.65 -2.86
C PRO A 149 -9.43 12.35 -3.51
N SER A 150 -10.34 11.58 -4.09
CA SER A 150 -11.60 12.15 -4.56
C SER A 150 -12.52 12.48 -3.39
N PRO A 151 -13.34 13.52 -3.49
CA PRO A 151 -14.41 13.75 -2.53
C PRO A 151 -15.43 12.62 -2.61
N VAL A 152 -15.64 11.95 -1.48
CA VAL A 152 -16.54 10.80 -1.38
C VAL A 152 -17.96 11.24 -1.07
N LYS A 153 -18.94 10.49 -1.59
CA LYS A 153 -20.38 10.74 -1.36
C LYS A 153 -20.79 12.17 -1.64
N SER A 154 -20.08 12.84 -2.56
CA SER A 154 -20.40 14.18 -3.03
C SER A 154 -21.04 14.13 -4.41
N GLU A 155 -21.62 15.25 -4.85
CA GLU A 155 -22.19 15.40 -6.19
C GLU A 155 -21.16 15.24 -7.32
N THR A 156 -19.87 15.38 -6.98
CA THR A 156 -18.74 15.24 -7.90
C THR A 156 -18.06 13.88 -7.80
N THR A 157 -18.77 12.87 -7.33
CA THR A 157 -18.23 11.51 -7.23
C THR A 157 -17.69 11.04 -8.57
N PRO A 158 -16.47 10.50 -8.63
CA PRO A 158 -15.89 9.95 -9.84
C PRO A 158 -16.77 8.86 -10.46
N ASN A 159 -16.69 8.70 -11.76
CA ASN A 159 -17.38 7.66 -12.52
C ASN A 159 -16.37 6.92 -13.41
N GLU A 160 -16.84 5.99 -14.21
CA GLU A 160 -15.98 5.20 -15.10
C GLU A 160 -15.13 6.00 -16.08
N ASN A 161 -15.51 7.25 -16.33
CA ASN A 161 -14.78 8.20 -17.17
C ASN A 161 -13.96 9.21 -16.33
N PHE A 162 -14.07 9.12 -15.03
CA PHE A 162 -13.21 9.87 -14.17
C PHE A 162 -11.82 9.23 -14.26
N PRO A 163 -10.88 9.93 -14.55
CA PRO A 163 -10.55 11.31 -14.34
C PRO A 163 -9.81 11.87 -15.52
N SER A 164 -10.42 12.71 -16.18
CA SER A 164 -9.80 13.51 -17.24
C SER A 164 -8.60 14.34 -16.77
N THR A 165 -8.44 14.53 -15.45
CA THR A 165 -7.39 15.34 -14.84
C THR A 165 -6.28 14.49 -14.18
N GLY A 166 -6.43 13.19 -14.14
CA GLY A 166 -5.42 12.29 -13.62
C GLY A 166 -4.21 12.15 -14.55
N THR A 167 -3.09 11.75 -13.99
CA THR A 167 -1.89 11.40 -14.75
C THR A 167 -1.85 9.88 -14.93
N VAL A 168 -1.57 9.40 -16.12
CA VAL A 168 -1.40 7.96 -16.36
C VAL A 168 -0.29 7.41 -15.46
N LEU A 169 -0.58 6.34 -14.75
CA LEU A 169 0.39 5.69 -13.87
C LEU A 169 1.51 5.07 -14.71
N ASN A 170 2.72 5.46 -14.40
CA ASN A 170 3.94 4.93 -14.99
C ASN A 170 4.93 4.60 -13.88
N ALA A 171 4.69 3.48 -13.19
CA ALA A 171 5.49 3.03 -12.07
C ALA A 171 6.23 1.74 -12.40
N LYS A 172 7.30 1.48 -11.69
CA LYS A 172 8.05 0.22 -11.75
C LYS A 172 7.30 -0.86 -10.97
N THR A 173 6.88 -0.53 -9.75
CA THR A 173 6.09 -1.44 -8.90
C THR A 173 5.22 -0.61 -7.96
N GLY A 174 4.11 -1.18 -7.51
CA GLY A 174 3.18 -0.47 -6.62
C GLY A 174 2.15 -1.38 -5.98
N ILE A 175 1.67 -0.97 -4.83
CA ILE A 175 0.67 -1.68 -4.05
C ILE A 175 -0.43 -0.73 -3.61
N GLY A 176 -1.66 -1.15 -3.80
CA GLY A 176 -2.82 -0.46 -3.26
C GLY A 176 -3.05 -0.79 -1.80
N GLY A 177 -3.69 0.11 -1.12
CA GLY A 177 -4.08 0.00 0.27
C GLY A 177 -4.96 1.18 0.65
N GLY A 178 -4.99 1.54 1.89
CA GLY A 178 -5.69 2.72 2.41
C GLY A 178 -6.16 2.52 3.84
N PRO A 179 -6.59 3.58 4.50
CA PRO A 179 -6.44 4.98 4.08
C PRO A 179 -4.98 5.47 4.18
N VAL A 180 -4.67 6.62 3.59
CA VAL A 180 -3.38 7.28 3.79
C VAL A 180 -3.37 7.90 5.19
N LEU A 181 -2.43 7.45 6.02
CA LEU A 181 -2.29 7.89 7.41
C LEU A 181 -1.18 8.94 7.57
N LEU A 182 -0.21 8.95 6.69
CA LEU A 182 0.92 9.86 6.71
C LEU A 182 1.29 10.24 5.27
N LEU A 183 1.41 11.54 5.00
CA LEU A 183 1.85 12.06 3.72
C LEU A 183 2.74 13.29 3.96
N ASP A 184 3.94 13.27 3.37
CA ASP A 184 4.92 14.36 3.46
C ASP A 184 5.19 14.81 4.91
N GLY A 185 5.29 13.83 5.82
CA GLY A 185 5.52 14.07 7.24
C GLY A 185 4.29 14.54 8.04
N ASN A 186 3.14 14.70 7.42
CA ASN A 186 1.91 15.14 8.06
C ASN A 186 0.94 13.97 8.25
N ILE A 187 0.30 13.93 9.42
CA ILE A 187 -0.78 12.99 9.68
C ILE A 187 -1.96 13.34 8.79
N LYS A 188 -2.42 12.35 8.04
CA LYS A 188 -3.66 12.40 7.24
C LYS A 188 -4.58 11.26 7.65
N ASN A 189 -5.85 11.42 7.33
CA ASN A 189 -6.81 10.33 7.37
C ASN A 189 -7.79 10.53 6.21
N THR A 190 -7.71 9.66 5.24
CA THR A 190 -8.51 9.71 4.02
C THR A 190 -9.57 8.61 3.95
N TYR A 191 -9.94 8.07 5.11
CA TYR A 191 -10.89 6.97 5.23
C TYR A 191 -12.24 7.27 4.57
N GLU A 192 -12.78 8.44 4.82
CA GLU A 192 -14.09 8.87 4.27
C GLU A 192 -14.01 9.09 2.75
N GLU A 193 -12.92 9.69 2.29
CA GLU A 193 -12.73 10.00 0.86
C GLU A 193 -12.46 8.73 0.05
N GLU A 194 -11.90 7.70 0.66
CA GLU A 194 -11.64 6.43 -0.02
C GLU A 194 -12.79 5.42 0.12
N ILE A 195 -13.84 5.75 0.86
CA ILE A 195 -15.01 4.87 1.14
C ILE A 195 -14.56 3.52 1.73
N LEU A 196 -13.78 3.58 2.80
CA LEU A 196 -13.25 2.41 3.50
C LEU A 196 -14.02 2.12 4.79
#